data_7305cffccabb1e0b655e6aa7a731dc1d
#
_entry.id   7305cffccabb1e0b655e6aa7a731dc1d
#
_cell.length_a   1.000
_cell.length_b   1.000
_cell.length_c   1.000
_cell.angle_alpha   90.00
_cell.angle_beta   90.00
_cell.angle_gamma   90.00
#
_symmetry.space_group_name_H-M   'P 1'
#
loop_
_entity.id
_entity.type
_entity.pdbx_description
1 polymer ?
#
loop_
_entity_poly.entity_id
_entity_poly.type
_entity_poly.pdbx_seq_one_letter_code
_entity_poly.pdbx_strand_id
1 'polypeptide(L)'
;MEVRSWRLIMNLLRKDAPAVRVHWPLKALLADGTLVEEKVYGGRYLSPAGPAPGGEVAGVRLLAPFDPLVWDRVRFAHLFGWEYKFEAYTPAAKRLRGHYALPLYRDGSVIGWANVTYRSGSLAVQTGFAHGQPRSRAFQAALDEELDRLRSFLASPEGARATPPRPAPRSAGAA
;
A
#
# COMPACT_ATOMS: atom_id res chain seq x y z
N MET A 1 1.50 -6.40 13.49
CA MET A 1 2.18 -5.05 13.38
C MET A 1 3.58 -5.16 13.96
N GLU A 2 4.61 -4.57 13.35
CA GLU A 2 5.95 -4.52 13.93
C GLU A 2 5.98 -3.69 15.23
N VAL A 3 6.76 -4.11 16.24
CA VAL A 3 6.84 -3.42 17.56
C VAL A 3 7.29 -1.98 17.43
N ARG A 4 8.16 -1.68 16.46
CA ARG A 4 8.61 -0.31 16.16
C ARG A 4 7.48 0.57 15.65
N SER A 5 6.65 0.05 14.74
CA SER A 5 5.47 0.74 14.21
C SER A 5 4.44 1.02 15.29
N TRP A 6 4.23 0.10 16.21
CA TRP A 6 3.38 0.32 17.39
C TRP A 6 3.81 1.57 18.18
N ARG A 7 5.12 1.67 18.50
CA ARG A 7 5.65 2.83 19.23
C ARG A 7 5.44 4.14 18.48
N LEU A 8 5.67 4.12 17.17
CA LEU A 8 5.48 5.29 16.32
C LEU A 8 4.01 5.76 16.34
N ILE A 9 3.07 4.84 16.10
CA ILE A 9 1.63 5.15 16.11
C ILE A 9 1.21 5.69 17.48
N MET A 10 1.63 5.07 18.58
CA MET A 10 1.28 5.54 19.93
C MET A 10 1.83 6.94 20.21
N ASN A 11 3.01 7.27 19.74
CA ASN A 11 3.59 8.61 19.87
C ASN A 11 2.82 9.65 19.04
N LEU A 12 2.42 9.31 17.81
CA LEU A 12 1.60 10.19 16.97
C LEU A 12 0.23 10.44 17.60
N LEU A 13 -0.46 9.40 18.07
CA LEU A 13 -1.76 9.53 18.72
C LEU A 13 -1.71 10.40 20.00
N ARG A 14 -0.67 10.27 20.80
CA ARG A 14 -0.47 11.13 21.99
C ARG A 14 -0.28 12.58 21.63
N LYS A 15 0.40 12.87 20.53
CA LYS A 15 0.69 14.22 20.07
C LYS A 15 -0.52 14.89 19.42
N ASP A 16 -1.14 14.19 18.47
CA ASP A 16 -2.12 14.79 17.55
C ASP A 16 -3.58 14.55 17.98
N ALA A 17 -3.81 13.61 18.91
CA ALA A 17 -5.13 13.32 19.47
C ALA A 17 -5.12 13.22 20.99
N PRO A 18 -4.73 14.27 21.73
CA PRO A 18 -4.61 14.24 23.20
C PRO A 18 -5.95 13.98 23.91
N ALA A 19 -7.08 14.29 23.28
CA ALA A 19 -8.41 13.97 23.78
C ALA A 19 -8.72 12.47 23.76
N VAL A 20 -8.09 11.72 22.88
CA VAL A 20 -8.15 10.26 22.83
C VAL A 20 -7.11 9.74 23.82
N ARG A 21 -7.51 9.59 25.09
CA ARG A 21 -6.67 8.97 26.15
C ARG A 21 -6.49 7.47 25.85
N VAL A 22 -5.77 7.14 24.77
CA VAL A 22 -5.43 5.76 24.45
C VAL A 22 -4.29 5.35 25.38
N HIS A 23 -4.65 4.80 26.52
CA HIS A 23 -3.69 4.15 27.40
C HIS A 23 -3.63 2.66 27.01
N TRP A 24 -2.75 2.35 26.06
CA TRP A 24 -2.53 0.98 25.60
C TRP A 24 -1.11 0.56 26.01
N PRO A 25 -0.90 0.17 27.26
CA PRO A 25 0.43 -0.26 27.70
C PRO A 25 0.73 -1.61 27.05
N LEU A 26 1.66 -1.61 26.10
CA LEU A 26 2.06 -2.83 25.39
C LEU A 26 2.38 -3.99 26.33
N LYS A 27 3.04 -3.68 27.48
CA LYS A 27 3.36 -4.70 28.49
C LYS A 27 2.12 -5.36 29.08
N ALA A 28 1.06 -4.60 29.34
CA ALA A 28 -0.19 -5.14 29.87
C ALA A 28 -0.90 -6.00 28.82
N LEU A 29 -1.00 -5.52 27.57
CA LEU A 29 -1.62 -6.27 26.48
C LEU A 29 -0.88 -7.59 26.12
N LEU A 30 0.42 -7.63 26.36
CA LEU A 30 1.18 -8.88 26.25
C LEU A 30 0.98 -9.79 27.48
N ALA A 31 0.88 -9.20 28.67
CA ALA A 31 0.72 -9.95 29.92
C ALA A 31 -0.67 -10.59 30.05
N ASP A 32 -1.71 -9.90 29.60
CA ASP A 32 -3.10 -10.40 29.62
C ASP A 32 -3.45 -11.29 28.40
N GLY A 33 -2.50 -11.44 27.46
CA GLY A 33 -2.69 -12.28 26.27
C GLY A 33 -3.55 -11.66 25.17
N THR A 34 -3.90 -10.38 25.26
CA THR A 34 -4.61 -9.66 24.18
C THR A 34 -3.76 -9.58 22.91
N LEU A 35 -2.46 -9.39 23.08
CA LEU A 35 -1.46 -9.43 22.01
C LEU A 35 -0.44 -10.53 22.25
N VAL A 36 0.01 -11.11 21.17
CA VAL A 36 1.16 -12.03 21.15
C VAL A 36 2.31 -11.40 20.36
N GLU A 37 3.53 -11.70 20.79
CA GLU A 37 4.72 -11.27 20.07
C GLU A 37 5.34 -12.47 19.35
N GLU A 38 5.59 -12.30 18.06
CA GLU A 38 6.17 -13.31 17.20
C GLU A 38 7.44 -12.78 16.51
N LYS A 39 8.37 -13.67 16.20
CA LYS A 39 9.53 -13.35 15.37
C LYS A 39 9.26 -13.76 13.94
N VAL A 40 9.29 -12.77 13.02
CA VAL A 40 9.15 -12.97 11.58
C VAL A 40 10.42 -12.48 10.90
N TYR A 41 11.16 -13.34 10.23
CA TYR A 41 12.45 -13.03 9.59
C TYR A 41 13.42 -12.24 10.49
N GLY A 42 13.46 -12.60 11.80
CA GLY A 42 14.29 -11.91 12.80
C GLY A 42 13.71 -10.62 13.38
N GLY A 43 12.68 -10.04 12.81
CA GLY A 43 11.95 -8.89 13.33
C GLY A 43 10.90 -9.28 14.37
N ARG A 44 10.57 -8.36 15.29
CA ARG A 44 9.56 -8.55 16.34
C ARG A 44 8.22 -7.99 15.89
N TYR A 45 7.20 -8.81 15.86
CA TYR A 45 5.85 -8.47 15.40
C TYR A 45 4.82 -8.71 16.50
N LEU A 46 3.78 -7.89 16.50
CA LEU A 46 2.62 -8.00 17.39
C LEU A 46 1.41 -8.39 16.55
N SER A 47 0.68 -9.38 17.01
CA SER A 47 -0.63 -9.77 16.48
C SER A 47 -1.66 -9.89 17.61
N PRO A 48 -2.95 -9.69 17.34
CA PRO A 48 -4.00 -10.11 18.27
C PRO A 48 -3.85 -11.60 18.59
N ALA A 49 -4.10 -11.98 19.82
CA ALA A 49 -4.19 -13.39 20.19
C ALA A 49 -5.42 -14.03 19.51
N GLY A 50 -5.27 -15.28 19.09
CA GLY A 50 -6.32 -16.04 18.42
C GLY A 50 -5.98 -16.37 16.97
N PRO A 51 -6.86 -17.10 16.29
CA PRO A 51 -6.62 -17.48 14.90
C PRO A 51 -6.53 -16.25 14.02
N ALA A 52 -5.51 -16.21 13.15
CA ALA A 52 -5.44 -15.19 12.12
C ALA A 52 -6.74 -15.24 11.28
N PRO A 53 -7.30 -14.08 10.89
CA PRO A 53 -8.41 -14.07 9.94
C PRO A 53 -8.01 -14.89 8.73
N GLY A 54 -8.71 -16.00 8.51
CA GLY A 54 -8.37 -16.96 7.46
C GLY A 54 -8.65 -16.41 6.08
N GLY A 55 -7.89 -16.87 5.12
CA GLY A 55 -8.06 -16.64 3.70
C GLY A 55 -6.75 -16.20 3.04
N GLU A 56 -6.24 -17.02 2.17
CA GLU A 56 -5.22 -16.57 1.23
C GLU A 56 -5.84 -15.54 0.28
N VAL A 57 -5.24 -14.37 0.20
CA VAL A 57 -5.57 -13.41 -0.86
C VAL A 57 -4.92 -13.92 -2.13
N ALA A 58 -5.64 -14.81 -2.81
CA ALA A 58 -5.19 -15.34 -4.09
C ALA A 58 -5.23 -14.25 -5.17
N GLY A 59 -4.41 -14.43 -6.19
CA GLY A 59 -4.37 -13.57 -7.36
C GLY A 59 -3.51 -12.32 -7.18
N VAL A 60 -3.76 -11.33 -8.04
CA VAL A 60 -2.99 -10.08 -8.10
C VAL A 60 -3.77 -8.94 -7.42
N ARG A 61 -3.06 -8.07 -6.70
CA ARG A 61 -3.62 -6.84 -6.12
C ARG A 61 -2.68 -5.66 -6.34
N LEU A 62 -3.25 -4.50 -6.67
CA LEU A 62 -2.57 -3.22 -6.69
C LEU A 62 -2.77 -2.53 -5.35
N LEU A 63 -1.70 -2.38 -4.60
CA LEU A 63 -1.74 -1.79 -3.26
C LEU A 63 -1.59 -0.28 -3.33
N ALA A 64 -2.45 0.46 -2.63
CA ALA A 64 -2.30 1.90 -2.54
C ALA A 64 -1.04 2.29 -1.74
N PRO A 65 -0.41 3.44 -2.02
CA PRO A 65 0.78 3.90 -1.28
C PRO A 65 0.55 4.06 0.23
N PHE A 66 -0.71 4.29 0.64
CA PHE A 66 -1.13 4.44 2.03
C PHE A 66 -1.90 3.23 2.57
N ASP A 67 -1.92 2.12 1.82
CA ASP A 67 -2.42 0.85 2.30
C ASP A 67 -1.72 0.45 3.61
N PRO A 68 -2.42 -0.11 4.63
CA PRO A 68 -1.81 -0.55 5.88
C PRO A 68 -0.61 -1.48 5.70
N LEU A 69 -0.58 -2.27 4.63
CA LEU A 69 0.56 -3.14 4.30
C LEU A 69 1.77 -2.35 3.79
N VAL A 70 1.54 -1.21 3.11
CA VAL A 70 2.55 -0.45 2.36
C VAL A 70 3.06 0.78 3.10
N TRP A 71 2.25 1.48 3.88
CA TRP A 71 2.58 2.79 4.47
C TRP A 71 3.83 2.77 5.38
N ASP A 72 4.04 1.68 6.12
CA ASP A 72 5.25 1.47 6.91
C ASP A 72 6.35 0.87 6.02
N ARG A 73 7.17 1.74 5.46
CA ARG A 73 8.22 1.39 4.49
C ARG A 73 9.28 0.45 5.05
N VAL A 74 9.58 0.55 6.34
CA VAL A 74 10.58 -0.31 6.99
C VAL A 74 10.04 -1.73 7.14
N ARG A 75 8.80 -1.85 7.63
CA ARG A 75 8.12 -3.14 7.69
C ARG A 75 7.93 -3.74 6.31
N PHE A 76 7.51 -2.94 5.34
CA PHE A 76 7.32 -3.38 3.96
C PHE A 76 8.62 -3.94 3.37
N ALA A 77 9.74 -3.23 3.50
CA ALA A 77 11.03 -3.71 3.04
C ALA A 77 11.48 -4.99 3.78
N HIS A 78 11.23 -5.07 5.09
CA HIS A 78 11.55 -6.26 5.87
C HIS A 78 10.74 -7.49 5.45
N LEU A 79 9.44 -7.34 5.22
CA LEU A 79 8.57 -8.47 4.86
C LEU A 79 8.73 -8.94 3.43
N PHE A 80 8.96 -8.01 2.50
CA PHE A 80 8.96 -8.30 1.06
C PHE A 80 10.34 -8.22 0.39
N GLY A 81 11.39 -7.85 1.16
CA GLY A 81 12.75 -7.70 0.60
C GLY A 81 12.85 -6.59 -0.46
N TRP A 82 11.94 -5.65 -0.48
CA TRP A 82 11.81 -4.65 -1.52
C TRP A 82 11.55 -3.24 -0.98
N GLU A 83 12.45 -2.31 -1.29
CA GLU A 83 12.28 -0.92 -0.90
C GLU A 83 11.27 -0.22 -1.81
N TYR A 84 10.17 0.22 -1.21
CA TYR A 84 9.16 1.02 -1.88
C TYR A 84 9.27 2.49 -1.49
N LYS A 85 9.33 3.36 -2.50
CA LYS A 85 9.28 4.81 -2.34
C LYS A 85 8.09 5.37 -3.12
N PHE A 86 7.28 6.17 -2.45
CA PHE A 86 6.22 6.94 -3.10
C PHE A 86 6.82 8.20 -3.75
N GLU A 87 6.79 8.28 -5.07
CA GLU A 87 7.55 9.27 -5.84
C GLU A 87 6.72 10.45 -6.33
N ALA A 88 5.49 10.65 -5.82
CA ALA A 88 4.64 11.76 -6.20
C ALA A 88 5.29 13.13 -6.00
N TYR A 89 6.10 13.27 -4.95
CA TYR A 89 6.84 14.50 -4.63
C TYR A 89 8.27 14.52 -5.17
N THR A 90 8.67 13.50 -5.91
CA THR A 90 10.00 13.42 -6.53
C THR A 90 9.96 14.10 -7.90
N PRO A 91 10.91 14.98 -8.26
CA PRO A 91 11.01 15.56 -9.60
C PRO A 91 10.99 14.47 -10.69
N ALA A 92 10.31 14.70 -11.79
CA ALA A 92 10.07 13.70 -12.83
C ALA A 92 11.33 12.98 -13.31
N ALA A 93 12.42 13.74 -13.53
CA ALA A 93 13.71 13.20 -13.97
C ALA A 93 14.42 12.28 -12.93
N LYS A 94 13.98 12.29 -11.66
CA LYS A 94 14.56 11.50 -10.58
C LYS A 94 13.67 10.34 -10.13
N ARG A 95 12.53 10.13 -10.80
CA ARG A 95 11.61 9.03 -10.49
C ARG A 95 12.14 7.72 -11.09
N LEU A 96 12.18 6.70 -10.26
CA LEU A 96 12.59 5.36 -10.67
C LEU A 96 11.43 4.51 -11.17
N ARG A 97 10.25 4.68 -10.56
CA ARG A 97 9.07 3.85 -10.84
C ARG A 97 7.89 4.64 -11.41
N GLY A 98 7.88 5.96 -11.24
CA GLY A 98 6.84 6.84 -11.77
C GLY A 98 6.12 7.65 -10.70
N HIS A 99 5.19 8.52 -11.13
CA HIS A 99 4.52 9.47 -10.24
C HIS A 99 3.71 8.78 -9.13
N TYR A 100 2.97 7.74 -9.49
CA TYR A 100 2.05 7.03 -8.59
C TYR A 100 2.15 5.51 -8.81
N ALA A 101 3.34 4.97 -8.51
CA ALA A 101 3.57 3.54 -8.66
C ALA A 101 2.89 2.78 -7.51
N LEU A 102 1.98 1.88 -7.84
CA LEU A 102 1.27 1.00 -6.93
C LEU A 102 2.06 -0.31 -6.80
N PRO A 103 2.45 -0.78 -5.60
CA PRO A 103 3.03 -2.11 -5.46
C PRO A 103 2.09 -3.19 -6.00
N LEU A 104 2.65 -4.12 -6.75
CA LEU A 104 1.95 -5.27 -7.33
C LEU A 104 2.16 -6.47 -6.41
N TYR A 105 1.12 -6.80 -5.65
CA TYR A 105 1.11 -7.92 -4.72
C TYR A 105 0.52 -9.16 -5.38
N ARG A 106 1.13 -10.31 -5.15
CA ARG A 106 0.65 -11.63 -5.61
C ARG A 106 1.04 -12.70 -4.61
N ASP A 107 0.07 -13.51 -4.19
CA ASP A 107 0.28 -14.76 -3.44
C ASP A 107 1.31 -14.61 -2.30
N GLY A 108 1.13 -13.62 -1.42
CA GLY A 108 2.01 -13.37 -0.28
C GLY A 108 3.26 -12.52 -0.56
N SER A 109 3.51 -12.13 -1.82
CA SER A 109 4.74 -11.43 -2.21
C SER A 109 4.47 -10.16 -3.00
N VAL A 110 5.39 -9.19 -2.92
CA VAL A 110 5.40 -8.01 -3.80
C VAL A 110 6.34 -8.31 -4.97
N ILE A 111 5.77 -8.44 -6.16
CA ILE A 111 6.49 -8.88 -7.37
C ILE A 111 6.93 -7.72 -8.27
N GLY A 112 6.44 -6.51 -8.02
CA GLY A 112 6.74 -5.34 -8.84
C GLY A 112 5.85 -4.15 -8.54
N TRP A 113 5.58 -3.33 -9.54
CA TRP A 113 4.74 -2.15 -9.44
C TRP A 113 3.96 -1.91 -10.73
N ALA A 114 2.89 -1.12 -10.64
CA ALA A 114 2.17 -0.60 -11.79
C ALA A 114 1.90 0.91 -11.63
N ASN A 115 2.13 1.68 -12.69
CA ASN A 115 1.58 3.02 -12.84
C ASN A 115 0.28 2.91 -13.60
N VAL A 116 -0.77 3.48 -13.05
CA VAL A 116 -2.11 3.43 -13.64
C VAL A 116 -2.58 4.85 -13.90
N THR A 117 -3.07 5.09 -15.10
CA THR A 117 -3.67 6.37 -15.50
C THR A 117 -5.05 6.12 -16.08
N TYR A 118 -6.07 6.72 -15.46
CA TYR A 118 -7.44 6.64 -15.95
C TYR A 118 -7.83 7.95 -16.64
N ARG A 119 -8.22 7.88 -17.90
CA ARG A 119 -8.65 9.05 -18.70
C ARG A 119 -9.78 8.66 -19.64
N SER A 120 -10.84 9.43 -19.63
CA SER A 120 -11.98 9.27 -20.57
C SER A 120 -12.47 7.82 -20.67
N GLY A 121 -12.62 7.12 -19.53
CA GLY A 121 -13.10 5.75 -19.50
C GLY A 121 -12.03 4.68 -19.80
N SER A 122 -10.82 5.09 -20.20
CA SER A 122 -9.72 4.18 -20.52
C SER A 122 -8.68 4.13 -19.42
N LEU A 123 -8.16 2.93 -19.14
CA LEU A 123 -7.11 2.65 -18.18
C LEU A 123 -5.80 2.34 -18.93
N ALA A 124 -4.82 3.22 -18.82
CA ALA A 124 -3.47 2.98 -19.29
C ALA A 124 -2.61 2.45 -18.13
N VAL A 125 -1.89 1.36 -18.34
CA VAL A 125 -1.10 0.67 -17.32
C VAL A 125 0.32 0.45 -17.81
N GLN A 126 1.28 0.83 -16.97
CA GLN A 126 2.70 0.51 -17.16
C GLN A 126 3.15 -0.31 -15.96
N THR A 127 3.69 -1.49 -16.18
CA THR A 127 4.18 -2.39 -15.13
C THR A 127 5.70 -2.49 -15.13
N GLY A 128 6.28 -2.72 -13.96
CA GLY A 128 7.66 -3.13 -13.78
C GLY A 128 7.75 -4.23 -12.74
N PHE A 129 8.73 -5.11 -12.85
CA PHE A 129 8.86 -6.32 -12.03
C PHE A 129 10.23 -6.39 -11.37
N ALA A 130 10.27 -6.84 -10.10
CA ALA A 130 11.52 -6.97 -9.35
C ALA A 130 12.42 -8.10 -9.86
N HIS A 131 11.81 -9.22 -10.30
CA HIS A 131 12.52 -10.43 -10.73
C HIS A 131 12.09 -10.90 -12.13
N GLY A 132 11.73 -9.95 -13.00
CA GLY A 132 11.21 -10.22 -14.32
C GLY A 132 9.70 -10.50 -14.35
N GLN A 133 9.10 -10.29 -15.50
CA GLN A 133 7.65 -10.43 -15.69
C GLN A 133 7.24 -11.91 -15.63
N PRO A 134 6.26 -12.28 -14.77
CA PRO A 134 5.68 -13.61 -14.80
C PRO A 134 5.03 -13.89 -16.17
N ARG A 135 5.34 -15.05 -16.75
CA ARG A 135 4.88 -15.40 -18.11
C ARG A 135 3.66 -16.33 -18.12
N SER A 136 3.15 -16.73 -16.95
CA SER A 136 2.02 -17.65 -16.86
C SER A 136 0.71 -17.00 -17.29
N ARG A 137 -0.15 -17.76 -17.99
CA ARG A 137 -1.51 -17.32 -18.33
C ARG A 137 -2.33 -16.99 -17.08
N ALA A 138 -2.13 -17.73 -15.98
CA ALA A 138 -2.80 -17.50 -14.72
C ALA A 138 -2.44 -16.11 -14.12
N PHE A 139 -1.17 -15.69 -14.21
CA PHE A 139 -0.78 -14.36 -13.81
C PHE A 139 -1.45 -13.27 -14.64
N GLN A 140 -1.44 -13.44 -15.97
CA GLN A 140 -2.05 -12.46 -16.88
C GLN A 140 -3.54 -12.32 -16.59
N ALA A 141 -4.27 -13.43 -16.45
CA ALA A 141 -5.69 -13.42 -16.11
C ALA A 141 -5.97 -12.73 -14.76
N ALA A 142 -5.16 -13.00 -13.73
CA ALA A 142 -5.31 -12.37 -12.42
C ALA A 142 -4.98 -10.87 -12.45
N LEU A 143 -4.03 -10.44 -13.27
CA LEU A 143 -3.72 -9.02 -13.47
C LEU A 143 -4.87 -8.32 -14.20
N ASP A 144 -5.40 -8.91 -15.25
CA ASP A 144 -6.52 -8.37 -16.01
C ASP A 144 -7.76 -8.23 -15.13
N GLU A 145 -8.06 -9.22 -14.28
CA GLU A 145 -9.14 -9.16 -13.28
C GLU A 145 -8.96 -7.98 -12.29
N GLU A 146 -7.76 -7.78 -11.80
CA GLU A 146 -7.48 -6.65 -10.90
C GLU A 146 -7.64 -5.31 -11.60
N LEU A 147 -7.18 -5.18 -12.84
CA LEU A 147 -7.33 -3.96 -13.64
C LEU A 147 -8.80 -3.69 -13.98
N ASP A 148 -9.60 -4.71 -14.24
CA ASP A 148 -11.04 -4.57 -14.48
C ASP A 148 -11.79 -4.12 -13.21
N ARG A 149 -11.39 -4.64 -12.05
CA ARG A 149 -11.90 -4.18 -10.75
C ARG A 149 -11.59 -2.71 -10.52
N LEU A 150 -10.34 -2.30 -10.78
CA LEU A 150 -9.93 -0.91 -10.65
C LEU A 150 -10.66 -0.01 -11.64
N ARG A 151 -10.84 -0.44 -12.90
CA ARG A 151 -11.61 0.29 -13.91
C ARG A 151 -13.05 0.49 -13.48
N SER A 152 -13.69 -0.55 -12.98
CA SER A 152 -15.08 -0.52 -12.49
C SER A 152 -15.22 0.45 -11.30
N PHE A 153 -14.28 0.42 -10.36
CA PHE A 153 -14.25 1.37 -9.25
C PHE A 153 -14.10 2.82 -9.73
N LEU A 154 -13.14 3.11 -10.61
CA LEU A 154 -12.90 4.46 -11.11
C LEU A 154 -14.03 5.00 -11.99
N ALA A 155 -14.81 4.12 -12.63
CA ALA A 155 -16.00 4.48 -13.39
C ALA A 155 -17.23 4.70 -12.50
N SER A 156 -17.20 4.28 -11.24
CA SER A 156 -18.32 4.43 -10.30
C SER A 156 -18.44 5.88 -9.79
N PRO A 157 -19.63 6.30 -9.29
CA PRO A 157 -19.81 7.61 -8.66
C PRO A 157 -18.88 7.86 -7.46
N GLU A 158 -18.50 6.81 -6.74
CA GLU A 158 -17.56 6.87 -5.63
C GLU A 158 -16.12 7.11 -6.12
N GLY A 159 -15.70 6.42 -7.16
CA GLY A 159 -14.40 6.63 -7.82
C GLY A 159 -14.29 8.01 -8.45
N ALA A 160 -15.36 8.52 -9.04
CA ALA A 160 -15.40 9.88 -9.60
C ALA A 160 -15.21 10.97 -8.53
N ARG A 161 -15.71 10.76 -7.31
CA ARG A 161 -15.50 11.67 -6.16
C ARG A 161 -14.09 11.60 -5.61
N ALA A 162 -13.43 10.45 -5.70
CA ALA A 162 -12.05 10.26 -5.25
C ALA A 162 -11.01 10.85 -6.20
N THR A 163 -11.39 11.16 -7.44
CA THR A 163 -10.49 11.77 -8.44
C THR A 163 -10.47 13.29 -8.24
N PRO A 164 -9.34 13.91 -7.85
CA PRO A 164 -9.27 15.35 -7.67
C PRO A 164 -9.55 16.06 -9.01
N PRO A 165 -10.23 17.21 -9.01
CA PRO A 165 -10.46 17.99 -10.21
C PRO A 165 -9.12 18.33 -10.87
N ARG A 166 -9.08 18.22 -12.18
CA ARG A 166 -7.91 18.59 -13.00
C ARG A 166 -7.55 20.05 -12.71
N PRO A 167 -6.30 20.36 -12.35
CA PRO A 167 -5.89 21.76 -12.24
C PRO A 167 -6.15 22.46 -13.56
N ALA A 168 -6.81 23.61 -13.49
CA ALA A 168 -7.04 24.44 -14.66
C ALA A 168 -5.70 24.75 -15.37
N PRO A 169 -5.66 24.77 -16.71
CA PRO A 169 -4.45 25.15 -17.41
C PRO A 169 -4.06 26.56 -16.93
N ARG A 170 -2.81 26.70 -16.47
CA ARG A 170 -2.27 28.01 -16.14
C ARG A 170 -2.36 28.84 -17.41
N SER A 171 -3.13 29.91 -17.39
CA SER A 171 -3.13 30.93 -18.44
C SER A 171 -1.68 31.38 -18.60
N ALA A 172 -1.12 31.18 -19.79
CA ALA A 172 0.17 31.74 -20.15
C ALA A 172 -0.02 33.28 -20.01
N GLY A 173 0.65 33.84 -19.01
CA GLY A 173 0.69 35.30 -18.86
C GLY A 173 1.27 35.88 -20.12
N ALA A 174 0.49 36.73 -20.78
CA ALA A 174 0.98 37.59 -21.81
C ALA A 174 2.04 38.50 -21.19
N ALA A 175 3.22 38.51 -21.79
CA ALA A 175 4.28 39.44 -21.53
C ALA A 175 3.95 40.80 -22.17
#